data_9f6e218be4f064308bd00132a4cf5856
#
_entry.id   9f6e218be4f064308bd00132a4cf5856
#
_cell.length_a   1.000
_cell.length_b   1.000
_cell.length_c   1.000
_cell.angle_alpha   90.00
_cell.angle_beta   90.00
_cell.angle_gamma   90.00
#
_symmetry.space_group_name_H-M   'P 1'
#
loop_
_entity.id
_entity.type
_entity.pdbx_description
1 polymer ?
#
loop_
_entity_poly.entity_id
_entity_poly.type
_entity_poly.pdbx_seq_one_letter_code
_entity_poly.pdbx_strand_id
1 'polypeptide(L)'
;LDAETPFAVENKDTGREYTDITKLDQNAQLKRGSFRLTSYEWGVTYAAMLAAAKSTGDRRYADYVYNRLDFLSKTVPEFKKLKNDYGVVDPQMRQIMTPHALDDAGAVCAAMIKASRDNKELQLRPLIDNYINYIMFHEYRLYDGTFARKRPQMNTVWLDDMFMSIPAIVQMGKLTGESKYFDEAVKQITQFADRMFVEEKNLFRHGWVESDKIHPSFFWGRANGWAILTLTETLDELPSGHPQREYILSLLQKHISGIASLQSGEGFWHQLLDRNDSYPETSATAIFTYCIAHAIN
;
A
#
# COMPACT_ATOMS: atom_id res chain seq x y z
N LEU A 1 -12.11 4.44 -15.42
CA LEU A 1 -11.55 3.22 -16.04
C LEU A 1 -10.81 3.51 -17.36
N ASP A 2 -11.00 4.69 -17.92
CA ASP A 2 -10.30 5.13 -19.14
C ASP A 2 -8.94 5.78 -18.86
N ALA A 3 -8.48 5.72 -17.62
CA ALA A 3 -7.16 6.19 -17.27
C ALA A 3 -6.09 5.29 -17.93
N GLU A 4 -5.42 5.84 -18.92
CA GLU A 4 -4.32 5.16 -19.60
C GLU A 4 -3.13 5.02 -18.67
N THR A 5 -3.00 3.86 -18.04
CA THR A 5 -1.72 3.41 -17.54
C THR A 5 -1.01 2.70 -18.69
N PRO A 6 0.17 3.15 -19.06
CA PRO A 6 0.91 2.47 -20.11
C PRO A 6 1.31 1.09 -19.62
N PHE A 7 1.05 0.08 -20.43
CA PHE A 7 1.64 -1.25 -20.27
C PHE A 7 2.23 -1.72 -21.62
N ALA A 8 3.07 -0.86 -22.15
CA ALA A 8 3.87 -1.11 -23.35
C ALA A 8 5.31 -0.63 -23.12
N VAL A 9 6.23 -1.18 -23.86
CA VAL A 9 7.63 -0.73 -23.93
C VAL A 9 7.83 -0.08 -25.28
N GLU A 10 8.48 1.08 -25.31
CA GLU A 10 8.77 1.83 -26.51
C GLU A 10 10.27 2.14 -26.62
N ASN A 11 10.73 2.36 -27.83
CA ASN A 11 12.06 2.89 -28.07
C ASN A 11 12.02 4.41 -27.86
N LYS A 12 12.84 4.93 -26.93
CA LYS A 12 12.85 6.34 -26.51
C LYS A 12 13.22 7.33 -27.64
N ASP A 13 13.95 6.86 -28.66
CA ASP A 13 14.40 7.71 -29.76
C ASP A 13 13.38 7.79 -30.89
N THR A 14 12.63 6.71 -31.13
CA THR A 14 11.68 6.60 -32.26
C THR A 14 10.22 6.65 -31.84
N GLY A 15 9.90 6.44 -30.58
CA GLY A 15 8.53 6.31 -30.06
C GLY A 15 7.79 5.03 -30.53
N ARG A 16 8.49 4.11 -31.20
CA ARG A 16 7.88 2.85 -31.66
C ARG A 16 7.81 1.84 -30.53
N GLU A 17 6.68 1.20 -30.37
CA GLU A 17 6.50 0.13 -29.40
C GLU A 17 7.25 -1.14 -29.82
N TYR A 18 7.86 -1.81 -28.85
CA TYR A 18 8.43 -3.13 -29.05
C TYR A 18 7.31 -4.17 -29.06
N THR A 19 7.22 -4.92 -30.13
CA THR A 19 6.27 -6.05 -30.27
C THR A 19 6.76 -7.31 -29.57
N ASP A 20 8.05 -7.41 -29.33
CA ASP A 20 8.71 -8.54 -28.67
C ASP A 20 9.60 -8.02 -27.54
N ILE A 21 9.12 -8.15 -26.32
CA ILE A 21 9.82 -7.68 -25.11
C ILE A 21 11.10 -8.48 -24.80
N THR A 22 11.33 -9.62 -25.44
CA THR A 22 12.59 -10.38 -25.28
C THR A 22 13.74 -9.80 -26.12
N LYS A 23 13.46 -8.82 -26.99
CA LYS A 23 14.42 -8.17 -27.89
C LYS A 23 14.58 -6.67 -27.58
N LEU A 24 14.45 -6.30 -26.32
CA LEU A 24 14.70 -4.94 -25.89
C LEU A 24 16.18 -4.58 -26.03
N ASP A 25 16.46 -3.33 -26.37
CA ASP A 25 17.80 -2.77 -26.47
C ASP A 25 18.00 -1.61 -25.49
N GLN A 26 19.17 -0.98 -25.50
CA GLN A 26 19.53 0.14 -24.62
C GLN A 26 18.62 1.38 -24.74
N ASN A 27 17.77 1.44 -25.78
CA ASN A 27 16.83 2.53 -26.00
C ASN A 27 15.43 2.21 -25.48
N ALA A 28 15.23 1.05 -24.86
CA ALA A 28 13.95 0.66 -24.32
C ALA A 28 13.58 1.49 -23.06
N GLN A 29 12.35 1.95 -23.02
CA GLN A 29 11.72 2.55 -21.85
C GLN A 29 10.26 2.13 -21.75
N LEU A 30 9.69 2.21 -20.54
CA LEU A 30 8.23 2.11 -20.43
C LEU A 30 7.58 3.28 -21.15
N LYS A 31 6.57 2.99 -21.96
CA LYS A 31 5.75 4.01 -22.58
C LYS A 31 5.16 4.89 -21.48
N ARG A 32 5.27 6.21 -21.63
CA ARG A 32 4.71 7.16 -20.67
C ARG A 32 3.21 7.33 -20.90
N GLY A 33 2.45 7.36 -19.82
CA GLY A 33 1.03 7.71 -19.81
C GLY A 33 0.73 8.70 -18.71
N SER A 34 -0.54 8.97 -18.51
CA SER A 34 -1.02 9.90 -17.48
C SER A 34 -0.70 9.44 -16.05
N PHE A 35 -0.53 8.14 -15.85
CA PHE A 35 -0.28 7.53 -14.55
C PHE A 35 0.87 6.52 -14.62
N ARG A 36 1.51 6.28 -13.47
CA ARG A 36 2.55 5.26 -13.33
C ARG A 36 1.91 3.88 -13.18
N LEU A 37 2.63 2.81 -13.57
CA LEU A 37 2.20 1.44 -13.35
C LEU A 37 2.38 0.96 -11.89
N THR A 38 3.26 1.60 -11.16
CA THR A 38 3.85 1.09 -9.92
C THR A 38 3.98 2.19 -8.88
N SER A 39 2.95 2.92 -8.59
CA SER A 39 2.89 3.81 -7.43
C SER A 39 1.96 3.21 -6.39
N TYR A 40 2.01 3.69 -5.14
CA TYR A 40 1.11 3.21 -4.10
C TYR A 40 -0.36 3.45 -4.47
N GLU A 41 -0.67 4.53 -5.17
CA GLU A 41 -2.03 4.83 -5.66
C GLU A 41 -2.56 3.71 -6.56
N TRP A 42 -1.69 3.14 -7.39
CA TRP A 42 -2.06 1.99 -8.22
C TRP A 42 -2.18 0.70 -7.42
N GLY A 43 -1.36 0.52 -6.39
CA GLY A 43 -1.54 -0.58 -5.45
C GLY A 43 -2.93 -0.56 -4.80
N VAL A 44 -3.35 0.61 -4.31
CA VAL A 44 -4.70 0.82 -3.76
C VAL A 44 -5.77 0.58 -4.84
N THR A 45 -5.58 1.14 -6.04
CA THR A 45 -6.52 0.97 -7.16
C THR A 45 -6.67 -0.50 -7.56
N TYR A 46 -5.57 -1.24 -7.68
CA TYR A 46 -5.62 -2.67 -8.01
C TYR A 46 -6.33 -3.48 -6.92
N ALA A 47 -6.03 -3.23 -5.65
CA ALA A 47 -6.71 -3.90 -4.55
C ALA A 47 -8.23 -3.60 -4.54
N ALA A 48 -8.60 -2.34 -4.76
CA ALA A 48 -9.99 -1.92 -4.85
C ALA A 48 -10.72 -2.55 -6.05
N MET A 49 -10.07 -2.65 -7.21
CA MET A 49 -10.65 -3.32 -8.39
C MET A 49 -10.85 -4.81 -8.17
N LEU A 50 -9.91 -5.51 -7.51
CA LEU A 50 -10.09 -6.92 -7.15
C LEU A 50 -11.29 -7.10 -6.19
N ALA A 51 -11.42 -6.22 -5.20
CA ALA A 51 -12.56 -6.22 -4.29
C ALA A 51 -13.88 -5.93 -5.03
N ALA A 52 -13.89 -4.97 -5.96
CA ALA A 52 -15.05 -4.65 -6.79
C ALA A 52 -15.46 -5.83 -7.68
N ALA A 53 -14.49 -6.52 -8.31
CA ALA A 53 -14.76 -7.72 -9.09
C ALA A 53 -15.44 -8.81 -8.25
N LYS A 54 -14.95 -9.02 -7.04
CA LYS A 54 -15.52 -10.00 -6.11
C LYS A 54 -16.94 -9.63 -5.66
N SER A 55 -17.18 -8.36 -5.36
CA SER A 55 -18.48 -7.89 -4.85
C SER A 55 -19.54 -7.78 -5.92
N THR A 56 -19.18 -7.45 -7.15
CA THR A 56 -20.12 -7.21 -8.27
C THR A 56 -20.26 -8.40 -9.21
N GLY A 57 -19.30 -9.33 -9.20
CA GLY A 57 -19.17 -10.39 -10.20
C GLY A 57 -18.68 -9.91 -11.57
N ASP A 58 -18.34 -8.62 -11.72
CA ASP A 58 -17.87 -8.06 -12.99
C ASP A 58 -16.35 -8.29 -13.15
N ARG A 59 -16.01 -9.26 -13.99
CA ARG A 59 -14.62 -9.64 -14.25
C ARG A 59 -13.76 -8.56 -14.87
N ARG A 60 -14.34 -7.55 -15.53
CA ARG A 60 -13.58 -6.48 -16.18
C ARG A 60 -12.64 -5.77 -15.21
N TYR A 61 -13.02 -5.65 -13.93
CA TYR A 61 -12.17 -5.09 -12.88
C TYR A 61 -10.95 -5.96 -12.60
N ALA A 62 -11.13 -7.26 -12.46
CA ALA A 62 -10.03 -8.19 -12.21
C ALA A 62 -9.11 -8.31 -13.44
N ASP A 63 -9.67 -8.43 -14.65
CA ASP A 63 -8.92 -8.53 -15.90
C ASP A 63 -8.05 -7.27 -16.12
N TYR A 64 -8.54 -6.08 -15.76
CA TYR A 64 -7.74 -4.86 -15.79
C TYR A 64 -6.48 -4.97 -14.92
N VAL A 65 -6.60 -5.52 -13.73
CA VAL A 65 -5.48 -5.72 -12.79
C VAL A 65 -4.54 -6.81 -13.31
N TYR A 66 -5.08 -7.96 -13.70
CA TYR A 66 -4.28 -9.11 -14.14
C TYR A 66 -3.42 -8.78 -15.35
N ASN A 67 -3.97 -8.08 -16.35
CA ASN A 67 -3.23 -7.68 -17.54
C ASN A 67 -2.01 -6.80 -17.21
N ARG A 68 -2.16 -5.87 -16.28
CA ARG A 68 -1.09 -4.97 -15.87
C ARG A 68 -0.02 -5.66 -15.04
N LEU A 69 -0.43 -6.51 -14.12
CA LEU A 69 0.50 -7.25 -13.27
C LEU A 69 1.24 -8.33 -14.07
N ASP A 70 0.58 -8.99 -15.03
CA ASP A 70 1.20 -9.93 -15.95
C ASP A 70 2.24 -9.23 -16.84
N PHE A 71 1.91 -8.05 -17.37
CA PHE A 71 2.87 -7.22 -18.10
C PHE A 71 4.12 -6.92 -17.27
N LEU A 72 3.96 -6.53 -15.99
CA LEU A 72 5.08 -6.29 -15.10
C LEU A 72 5.91 -7.54 -14.88
N SER A 73 5.28 -8.69 -14.64
CA SER A 73 5.97 -9.96 -14.40
C SER A 73 6.85 -10.37 -15.57
N LYS A 74 6.39 -10.11 -16.80
CA LYS A 74 7.11 -10.41 -18.03
C LYS A 74 8.21 -9.39 -18.36
N THR A 75 7.99 -8.13 -18.03
CA THR A 75 8.84 -7.03 -18.49
C THR A 75 10.00 -6.74 -17.51
N VAL A 76 9.77 -6.88 -16.20
CA VAL A 76 10.82 -6.63 -15.20
C VAL A 76 12.10 -7.46 -15.41
N PRO A 77 12.04 -8.77 -15.73
CA PRO A 77 13.25 -9.54 -16.02
C PRO A 77 14.08 -8.95 -17.17
N GLU A 78 13.42 -8.45 -18.21
CA GLU A 78 14.11 -7.87 -19.38
C GLU A 78 14.78 -6.53 -19.02
N PHE A 79 14.12 -5.69 -18.23
CA PHE A 79 14.76 -4.46 -17.71
C PHE A 79 15.90 -4.75 -16.73
N LYS A 80 15.86 -5.85 -15.98
CA LYS A 80 17.02 -6.31 -15.19
C LYS A 80 18.22 -6.64 -16.10
N LYS A 81 18.00 -7.31 -17.24
CA LYS A 81 19.05 -7.56 -18.23
C LYS A 81 19.61 -6.25 -18.79
N LEU A 82 18.73 -5.33 -19.23
CA LEU A 82 19.16 -4.03 -19.74
C LEU A 82 19.99 -3.24 -18.73
N LYS A 83 19.60 -3.28 -17.45
CA LYS A 83 20.38 -2.65 -16.37
C LYS A 83 21.78 -3.29 -16.25
N ASN A 84 21.85 -4.61 -16.29
CA ASN A 84 23.12 -5.33 -16.14
C ASN A 84 24.04 -5.15 -17.35
N ASP A 85 23.48 -5.20 -18.56
CA ASP A 85 24.25 -5.21 -19.81
C ASP A 85 24.64 -3.80 -20.27
N TYR A 86 23.75 -2.81 -20.05
CA TYR A 86 23.92 -1.46 -20.58
C TYR A 86 23.81 -0.36 -19.52
N GLY A 87 23.55 -0.67 -18.27
CA GLY A 87 23.31 0.34 -17.22
C GLY A 87 21.99 1.11 -17.38
N VAL A 88 21.07 0.64 -18.21
CA VAL A 88 19.78 1.30 -18.46
C VAL A 88 18.86 1.17 -17.25
N VAL A 89 18.33 2.29 -16.77
CA VAL A 89 17.42 2.33 -15.63
C VAL A 89 16.19 3.16 -15.97
N ASP A 90 15.09 2.47 -16.27
CA ASP A 90 13.78 3.12 -16.34
C ASP A 90 13.28 3.47 -14.93
N PRO A 91 12.78 4.71 -14.67
CA PRO A 91 12.39 5.14 -13.32
C PRO A 91 11.27 4.32 -12.69
N GLN A 92 10.28 3.86 -13.46
CA GLN A 92 9.19 3.04 -12.95
C GLN A 92 9.67 1.60 -12.67
N MET A 93 10.47 1.04 -13.57
CA MET A 93 11.07 -0.27 -13.37
C MET A 93 12.07 -0.28 -12.21
N ARG A 94 12.76 0.85 -11.96
CA ARG A 94 13.62 0.99 -10.79
C ARG A 94 12.85 0.80 -9.49
N GLN A 95 11.65 1.36 -9.37
CA GLN A 95 10.82 1.22 -8.17
C GLN A 95 10.50 -0.24 -7.86
N ILE A 96 10.29 -1.06 -8.90
CA ILE A 96 10.04 -2.50 -8.72
C ILE A 96 11.35 -3.26 -8.45
N MET A 97 12.38 -3.00 -9.25
CA MET A 97 13.64 -3.77 -9.19
C MET A 97 14.45 -3.47 -7.90
N THR A 98 14.41 -2.23 -7.47
CA THR A 98 15.15 -1.71 -6.31
C THR A 98 14.29 -0.71 -5.53
N PRO A 99 13.26 -1.17 -4.82
CA PRO A 99 12.46 -0.30 -3.97
C PRO A 99 13.35 0.35 -2.91
N HIS A 100 13.05 1.59 -2.55
CA HIS A 100 13.83 2.36 -1.59
C HIS A 100 12.96 3.15 -0.58
N ALA A 101 11.66 2.92 -0.61
CA ALA A 101 10.68 3.43 0.32
C ALA A 101 9.48 2.48 0.40
N LEU A 102 8.75 2.49 1.49
CA LEU A 102 7.52 1.72 1.64
C LEU A 102 6.47 2.13 0.60
N ASP A 103 6.45 3.41 0.20
CA ASP A 103 5.58 3.92 -0.88
C ASP A 103 5.80 3.20 -2.23
N ASP A 104 7.05 2.76 -2.51
CA ASP A 104 7.36 1.98 -3.72
C ASP A 104 6.86 0.53 -3.62
N ALA A 105 6.82 -0.03 -2.41
CA ALA A 105 6.77 -1.48 -2.21
C ALA A 105 5.41 -2.00 -1.70
N GLY A 106 4.84 -1.38 -0.66
CA GLY A 106 3.82 -2.03 0.15
C GLY A 106 2.49 -2.23 -0.53
N ALA A 107 1.82 -1.15 -0.94
CA ALA A 107 0.48 -1.23 -1.51
C ALA A 107 0.44 -2.06 -2.82
N VAL A 108 1.46 -1.90 -3.68
CA VAL A 108 1.57 -2.69 -4.91
C VAL A 108 1.83 -4.16 -4.61
N CYS A 109 2.70 -4.46 -3.64
CA CYS A 109 2.96 -5.84 -3.20
C CYS A 109 1.69 -6.51 -2.65
N ALA A 110 0.94 -5.82 -1.78
CA ALA A 110 -0.32 -6.32 -1.26
C ALA A 110 -1.30 -6.67 -2.38
N ALA A 111 -1.44 -5.79 -3.37
CA ALA A 111 -2.29 -6.04 -4.54
C ALA A 111 -1.79 -7.21 -5.39
N MET A 112 -0.47 -7.34 -5.60
CA MET A 112 0.13 -8.48 -6.30
C MET A 112 -0.15 -9.81 -5.59
N ILE A 113 -0.06 -9.83 -4.26
CA ILE A 113 -0.36 -11.05 -3.48
C ILE A 113 -1.85 -11.41 -3.61
N LYS A 114 -2.75 -10.44 -3.48
CA LYS A 114 -4.19 -10.65 -3.68
C LYS A 114 -4.47 -11.21 -5.07
N ALA A 115 -3.94 -10.57 -6.13
CA ALA A 115 -4.09 -11.04 -7.51
C ALA A 115 -3.54 -12.47 -7.72
N SER A 116 -2.37 -12.78 -7.15
CA SER A 116 -1.75 -14.12 -7.22
C SER A 116 -2.54 -15.19 -6.45
N ARG A 117 -3.28 -14.81 -5.42
CA ARG A 117 -4.19 -15.73 -4.71
C ARG A 117 -5.43 -16.04 -5.53
N ASP A 118 -5.95 -15.05 -6.25
CA ASP A 118 -7.16 -15.18 -7.07
C ASP A 118 -6.87 -15.83 -8.44
N ASN A 119 -5.74 -15.48 -9.07
CA ASN A 119 -5.30 -16.03 -10.35
C ASN A 119 -3.91 -16.67 -10.25
N LYS A 120 -3.86 -18.00 -10.23
CA LYS A 120 -2.62 -18.79 -10.08
C LYS A 120 -1.74 -18.81 -11.33
N GLU A 121 -2.22 -18.34 -12.45
CA GLU A 121 -1.45 -18.28 -13.72
C GLU A 121 -0.45 -17.11 -13.71
N LEU A 122 -0.72 -16.08 -12.89
CA LEU A 122 0.17 -14.92 -12.77
C LEU A 122 1.51 -15.29 -12.11
N GLN A 123 2.60 -15.04 -12.81
CA GLN A 123 3.96 -15.34 -12.34
C GLN A 123 4.53 -14.17 -11.49
N LEU A 124 3.84 -13.80 -10.43
CA LEU A 124 4.17 -12.61 -9.61
C LEU A 124 5.14 -12.91 -8.46
N ARG A 125 5.38 -14.16 -8.13
CA ARG A 125 6.16 -14.55 -6.95
C ARG A 125 7.53 -13.88 -6.88
N PRO A 126 8.33 -13.78 -7.96
CA PRO A 126 9.63 -13.10 -7.91
C PRO A 126 9.56 -11.61 -7.60
N LEU A 127 8.47 -10.93 -8.01
CA LEU A 127 8.25 -9.52 -7.71
C LEU A 127 7.78 -9.35 -6.25
N ILE A 128 6.85 -10.19 -5.81
CA ILE A 128 6.37 -10.23 -4.42
C ILE A 128 7.55 -10.46 -3.46
N ASP A 129 8.38 -11.47 -3.73
CA ASP A 129 9.53 -11.77 -2.87
C ASP A 129 10.53 -10.61 -2.80
N ASN A 130 10.75 -9.90 -3.93
CA ASN A 130 11.61 -8.72 -3.95
C ASN A 130 11.07 -7.59 -3.07
N TYR A 131 9.76 -7.32 -3.13
CA TYR A 131 9.12 -6.30 -2.29
C TYR A 131 9.10 -6.69 -0.81
N ILE A 132 8.71 -7.93 -0.51
CA ILE A 132 8.69 -8.44 0.88
C ILE A 132 10.10 -8.44 1.48
N ASN A 133 11.12 -8.82 0.71
CA ASN A 133 12.50 -8.74 1.16
C ASN A 133 12.91 -7.30 1.51
N TYR A 134 12.52 -6.33 0.69
CA TYR A 134 12.77 -4.92 1.00
C TYR A 134 12.06 -4.50 2.29
N ILE A 135 10.75 -4.72 2.39
CA ILE A 135 9.94 -4.33 3.56
C ILE A 135 10.48 -4.96 4.85
N MET A 136 10.76 -6.26 4.82
CA MET A 136 11.14 -6.99 6.03
C MET A 136 12.58 -6.73 6.48
N PHE A 137 13.52 -6.53 5.55
CA PHE A 137 14.94 -6.57 5.85
C PHE A 137 15.75 -5.33 5.43
N HIS A 138 15.22 -4.46 4.60
CA HIS A 138 15.96 -3.31 4.07
C HIS A 138 15.32 -1.96 4.40
N GLU A 139 14.03 -1.94 4.80
CA GLU A 139 13.41 -0.70 5.25
C GLU A 139 14.04 -0.21 6.56
N TYR A 140 14.16 1.11 6.66
CA TYR A 140 14.70 1.74 7.86
C TYR A 140 13.76 1.54 9.06
N ARG A 141 14.38 1.27 10.21
CA ARG A 141 13.65 1.01 11.46
C ARG A 141 14.27 1.78 12.62
N LEU A 142 13.44 2.12 13.60
CA LEU A 142 13.90 2.52 14.92
C LEU A 142 14.59 1.36 15.65
N TYR A 143 15.21 1.67 16.79
CA TYR A 143 15.91 0.67 17.59
C TYR A 143 15.03 -0.51 18.03
N ASP A 144 13.73 -0.26 18.29
CA ASP A 144 12.75 -1.29 18.66
C ASP A 144 12.17 -2.07 17.47
N GLY A 145 12.61 -1.72 16.26
CA GLY A 145 12.19 -2.35 15.02
C GLY A 145 10.97 -1.72 14.35
N THR A 146 10.43 -0.61 14.86
CA THR A 146 9.34 0.14 14.22
C THR A 146 9.80 0.69 12.88
N PHE A 147 8.99 0.57 11.83
CA PHE A 147 9.26 1.23 10.56
C PHE A 147 9.33 2.75 10.74
N ALA A 148 10.32 3.37 10.12
CA ALA A 148 10.57 4.79 10.27
C ALA A 148 11.22 5.38 9.01
N ARG A 149 11.28 6.70 8.96
CA ARG A 149 11.89 7.46 7.86
C ARG A 149 13.11 8.22 8.33
N LYS A 150 14.06 8.40 7.42
CA LYS A 150 15.24 9.25 7.63
C LYS A 150 14.98 10.71 7.28
N ARG A 151 13.84 11.00 6.65
CA ARG A 151 13.42 12.32 6.19
C ARG A 151 11.96 12.58 6.55
N PRO A 152 11.55 13.84 6.82
CA PRO A 152 12.40 15.06 6.79
C PRO A 152 13.45 15.12 7.91
N GLN A 153 13.24 14.39 9.00
CA GLN A 153 14.20 14.21 10.10
C GLN A 153 14.45 12.72 10.34
N MET A 154 15.61 12.39 10.91
CA MET A 154 15.91 11.03 11.33
C MET A 154 14.89 10.54 12.37
N ASN A 155 14.59 9.27 12.33
CA ASN A 155 13.70 8.61 13.30
C ASN A 155 12.30 9.24 13.34
N THR A 156 11.76 9.56 12.16
CA THR A 156 10.38 9.99 11.99
C THR A 156 9.50 8.80 11.63
N VAL A 157 8.35 8.68 12.27
CA VAL A 157 7.31 7.69 11.94
C VAL A 157 6.12 8.44 11.34
N TRP A 158 5.70 8.07 10.14
CA TRP A 158 4.49 8.58 9.50
C TRP A 158 3.40 7.52 9.52
N LEU A 159 2.19 7.95 9.82
CA LEU A 159 1.03 7.04 9.89
C LEU A 159 0.76 6.32 8.57
N ASP A 160 1.10 6.96 7.46
CA ASP A 160 1.00 6.39 6.11
C ASP A 160 1.76 5.06 5.98
N ASP A 161 2.89 4.93 6.67
CA ASP A 161 3.74 3.74 6.63
C ASP A 161 3.06 2.48 7.20
N MET A 162 2.02 2.63 8.00
CA MET A 162 1.16 1.49 8.38
C MET A 162 0.60 0.80 7.14
N PHE A 163 -0.03 1.56 6.24
CA PHE A 163 -0.64 1.01 5.03
C PHE A 163 0.41 0.66 3.97
N MET A 164 1.48 1.43 3.90
CA MET A 164 2.56 1.18 2.93
C MET A 164 3.46 -0.01 3.30
N SER A 165 3.12 -0.76 4.36
CA SER A 165 3.89 -1.96 4.77
C SER A 165 2.99 -3.13 5.21
N ILE A 166 2.13 -2.90 6.19
CA ILE A 166 1.46 -3.97 6.95
C ILE A 166 0.51 -4.82 6.10
N PRO A 167 -0.31 -4.27 5.18
CA PRO A 167 -1.14 -5.09 4.29
C PRO A 167 -0.33 -6.08 3.45
N ALA A 168 0.84 -5.69 2.94
CA ALA A 168 1.71 -6.61 2.21
C ALA A 168 2.23 -7.74 3.11
N ILE A 169 2.62 -7.41 4.33
CA ILE A 169 3.13 -8.37 5.32
C ILE A 169 2.05 -9.38 5.70
N VAL A 170 0.85 -8.92 6.07
CA VAL A 170 -0.24 -9.82 6.47
C VAL A 170 -0.72 -10.70 5.31
N GLN A 171 -0.79 -10.13 4.10
CA GLN A 171 -1.10 -10.89 2.87
C GLN A 171 -0.03 -11.96 2.58
N MET A 172 1.25 -11.67 2.86
CA MET A 172 2.30 -12.67 2.71
C MET A 172 2.15 -13.79 3.74
N GLY A 173 1.75 -13.48 4.97
CA GLY A 173 1.39 -14.49 5.98
C GLY A 173 0.29 -15.42 5.48
N LYS A 174 -0.75 -14.86 4.87
CA LYS A 174 -1.84 -15.63 4.28
C LYS A 174 -1.39 -16.48 3.09
N LEU A 175 -0.50 -15.94 2.26
CA LEU A 175 0.02 -16.64 1.07
C LEU A 175 0.89 -17.84 1.45
N THR A 176 1.71 -17.69 2.49
CA THR A 176 2.72 -18.71 2.87
C THR A 176 2.32 -19.58 4.05
N GLY A 177 1.39 -19.13 4.90
CA GLY A 177 1.04 -19.77 6.16
C GLY A 177 2.06 -19.54 7.29
N GLU A 178 3.09 -18.69 7.07
CA GLU A 178 4.15 -18.47 8.06
C GLU A 178 3.73 -17.42 9.10
N SER A 179 3.72 -17.81 10.39
CA SER A 179 3.28 -16.93 11.50
C SER A 179 4.11 -15.65 11.64
N LYS A 180 5.41 -15.71 11.32
CA LYS A 180 6.33 -14.56 11.43
C LYS A 180 5.80 -13.28 10.75
N TYR A 181 5.03 -13.42 9.68
CA TYR A 181 4.46 -12.27 8.98
C TYR A 181 3.27 -11.69 9.76
N PHE A 182 2.43 -12.53 10.33
CA PHE A 182 1.34 -12.07 11.19
C PHE A 182 1.89 -11.41 12.47
N ASP A 183 2.91 -12.02 13.08
CA ASP A 183 3.56 -11.48 14.28
C ASP A 183 4.20 -10.11 14.00
N GLU A 184 4.88 -9.96 12.86
CA GLU A 184 5.47 -8.67 12.47
C GLU A 184 4.39 -7.62 12.16
N ALA A 185 3.31 -7.97 11.45
CA ALA A 185 2.21 -7.06 11.16
C ALA A 185 1.59 -6.52 12.44
N VAL A 186 1.27 -7.39 13.39
CA VAL A 186 0.70 -7.01 14.69
C VAL A 186 1.68 -6.19 15.52
N LYS A 187 2.95 -6.56 15.54
CA LYS A 187 4.01 -5.78 16.20
C LYS A 187 4.06 -4.35 15.67
N GLN A 188 4.07 -4.17 14.35
CA GLN A 188 4.08 -2.85 13.75
C GLN A 188 2.83 -2.05 14.12
N ILE A 189 1.62 -2.64 14.02
CA ILE A 189 0.38 -1.96 14.42
C ILE A 189 0.48 -1.47 15.87
N THR A 190 0.93 -2.33 16.78
CA THR A 190 1.08 -2.00 18.20
C THR A 190 2.04 -0.83 18.39
N GLN A 191 3.22 -0.90 17.75
CA GLN A 191 4.24 0.14 17.87
C GLN A 191 3.81 1.49 17.28
N PHE A 192 3.02 1.49 16.20
CA PHE A 192 2.42 2.70 15.65
C PHE A 192 1.32 3.25 16.57
N ALA A 193 0.46 2.38 17.11
CA ALA A 193 -0.60 2.79 18.03
C ALA A 193 -0.03 3.40 19.32
N ASP A 194 0.98 2.76 19.93
CA ASP A 194 1.65 3.26 21.14
C ASP A 194 2.22 4.68 20.97
N ARG A 195 2.61 5.05 19.74
CA ARG A 195 3.20 6.37 19.46
C ARG A 195 2.19 7.42 19.02
N MET A 196 1.15 7.01 18.32
CA MET A 196 0.33 7.97 17.57
C MET A 196 -1.16 7.89 17.87
N PHE A 197 -1.67 6.82 18.50
CA PHE A 197 -3.08 6.75 18.85
C PHE A 197 -3.36 7.61 20.09
N VAL A 198 -4.38 8.47 20.00
CA VAL A 198 -4.81 9.37 21.07
C VAL A 198 -6.13 8.84 21.62
N GLU A 199 -6.09 8.17 22.76
CA GLU A 199 -7.23 7.48 23.38
C GLU A 199 -8.42 8.43 23.63
N GLU A 200 -8.17 9.68 24.04
CA GLU A 200 -9.22 10.66 24.33
C GLU A 200 -10.02 11.08 23.10
N LYS A 201 -9.43 10.90 21.91
CA LYS A 201 -10.05 11.24 20.63
C LYS A 201 -10.41 10.00 19.80
N ASN A 202 -9.87 8.85 20.14
CA ASN A 202 -9.93 7.63 19.34
C ASN A 202 -9.42 7.83 17.90
N LEU A 203 -8.38 8.64 17.72
CA LEU A 203 -7.78 9.00 16.43
C LEU A 203 -6.26 8.86 16.47
N PHE A 204 -5.69 8.65 15.31
CA PHE A 204 -4.23 8.67 15.15
C PHE A 204 -3.74 10.07 14.77
N ARG A 205 -2.63 10.52 15.39
CA ARG A 205 -1.82 11.63 14.89
C ARG A 205 -1.13 11.20 13.58
N HIS A 206 -0.84 12.18 12.72
CA HIS A 206 -0.18 11.89 11.44
C HIS A 206 1.27 11.43 11.58
N GLY A 207 2.01 11.93 12.58
CA GLY A 207 3.42 11.63 12.70
C GLY A 207 3.95 11.68 14.12
N TRP A 208 5.09 11.04 14.28
CA TRP A 208 5.89 11.03 15.50
C TRP A 208 7.37 11.22 15.14
N VAL A 209 8.10 12.01 15.92
CA VAL A 209 9.53 12.27 15.73
C VAL A 209 10.25 11.99 17.04
N GLU A 210 11.26 11.12 17.01
CA GLU A 210 11.95 10.65 18.22
C GLU A 210 12.60 11.78 19.02
N SER A 211 13.19 12.76 18.33
CA SER A 211 13.87 13.90 18.96
C SER A 211 12.93 14.92 19.60
N ASP A 212 11.64 14.88 19.26
CA ASP A 212 10.69 15.91 19.63
C ASP A 212 9.97 15.57 20.94
N LYS A 213 9.88 16.56 21.86
CA LYS A 213 9.09 16.43 23.08
C LYS A 213 7.59 16.60 22.82
N ILE A 214 7.23 17.33 21.77
CA ILE A 214 5.86 17.60 21.35
C ILE A 214 5.74 17.14 19.91
N HIS A 215 4.91 16.12 19.69
CA HIS A 215 4.70 15.58 18.36
C HIS A 215 3.59 16.33 17.62
N PRO A 216 3.58 16.32 16.27
CA PRO A 216 2.52 16.92 15.49
C PRO A 216 1.14 16.44 15.94
N SER A 217 0.25 17.35 16.29
CA SER A 217 -1.11 17.04 16.78
C SER A 217 -2.18 17.14 15.69
N PHE A 218 -1.79 16.84 14.45
CA PHE A 218 -2.71 16.86 13.33
C PHE A 218 -3.38 15.48 13.16
N PHE A 219 -4.70 15.49 13.11
CA PHE A 219 -5.52 14.32 12.78
C PHE A 219 -5.92 14.37 11.32
N TRP A 220 -4.93 14.18 10.45
CA TRP A 220 -5.16 14.22 9.01
C TRP A 220 -6.05 13.07 8.55
N GLY A 221 -7.13 13.43 7.82
CA GLY A 221 -8.18 12.48 7.42
C GLY A 221 -7.64 11.30 6.62
N ARG A 222 -6.87 11.56 5.55
CA ARG A 222 -6.32 10.48 4.72
C ARG A 222 -5.34 9.58 5.50
N ALA A 223 -4.53 10.11 6.40
CA ALA A 223 -3.64 9.29 7.22
C ALA A 223 -4.43 8.38 8.17
N ASN A 224 -5.50 8.87 8.80
CA ASN A 224 -6.44 8.04 9.56
C ASN A 224 -7.15 7.02 8.65
N GLY A 225 -7.38 7.38 7.38
CA GLY A 225 -7.83 6.44 6.34
C GLY A 225 -6.87 5.28 6.14
N TRP A 226 -5.57 5.57 6.03
CA TRP A 226 -4.56 4.51 5.92
C TRP A 226 -4.53 3.61 7.15
N ALA A 227 -4.66 4.18 8.34
CA ALA A 227 -4.68 3.40 9.58
C ALA A 227 -5.90 2.47 9.66
N ILE A 228 -7.10 2.97 9.43
CA ILE A 228 -8.31 2.14 9.49
C ILE A 228 -8.31 1.06 8.40
N LEU A 229 -7.84 1.37 7.20
CA LEU A 229 -7.72 0.39 6.11
C LEU A 229 -6.72 -0.71 6.46
N THR A 230 -5.59 -0.35 7.11
CA THR A 230 -4.61 -1.33 7.60
C THR A 230 -5.21 -2.26 8.65
N LEU A 231 -5.95 -1.71 9.62
CA LEU A 231 -6.60 -2.52 10.66
C LEU A 231 -7.65 -3.47 10.08
N THR A 232 -8.46 -2.97 9.15
CA THR A 232 -9.49 -3.76 8.44
C THR A 232 -8.85 -4.91 7.66
N GLU A 233 -7.87 -4.61 6.79
CA GLU A 233 -7.20 -5.64 5.99
C GLU A 233 -6.41 -6.64 6.85
N THR A 234 -5.87 -6.20 7.97
CA THR A 234 -5.18 -7.12 8.90
C THR A 234 -6.17 -8.09 9.52
N LEU A 235 -7.33 -7.63 9.98
CA LEU A 235 -8.34 -8.50 10.58
C LEU A 235 -8.94 -9.50 9.59
N ASP A 236 -9.03 -9.15 8.32
CA ASP A 236 -9.49 -10.08 7.27
C ASP A 236 -8.59 -11.31 7.12
N GLU A 237 -7.29 -11.14 7.31
CA GLU A 237 -6.31 -12.18 7.03
C GLU A 237 -5.65 -12.78 8.28
N LEU A 238 -5.70 -12.08 9.42
CA LEU A 238 -5.12 -12.54 10.68
C LEU A 238 -5.88 -13.77 11.17
N PRO A 239 -5.19 -14.89 11.47
CA PRO A 239 -5.85 -16.10 11.98
C PRO A 239 -6.75 -15.82 13.18
N SER A 240 -7.91 -16.46 13.23
CA SER A 240 -8.88 -16.27 14.33
C SER A 240 -8.30 -16.60 15.71
N GLY A 241 -7.35 -17.52 15.79
CA GLY A 241 -6.66 -17.90 17.03
C GLY A 241 -5.42 -17.07 17.34
N HIS A 242 -5.12 -15.99 16.59
CA HIS A 242 -3.94 -15.18 16.86
C HIS A 242 -4.10 -14.44 18.22
N PRO A 243 -3.10 -14.50 19.14
CA PRO A 243 -3.25 -13.95 20.51
C PRO A 243 -3.61 -12.48 20.59
N GLN A 244 -3.20 -11.68 19.60
CA GLN A 244 -3.42 -10.24 19.58
C GLN A 244 -4.62 -9.81 18.73
N ARG A 245 -5.42 -10.77 18.21
CA ARG A 245 -6.56 -10.42 17.35
C ARG A 245 -7.57 -9.51 18.05
N GLU A 246 -7.89 -9.81 19.29
CA GLU A 246 -8.81 -9.00 20.10
C GLU A 246 -8.30 -7.57 20.35
N TYR A 247 -7.00 -7.41 20.52
CA TYR A 247 -6.39 -6.08 20.61
C TYR A 247 -6.60 -5.26 19.33
N ILE A 248 -6.30 -5.87 18.16
CA ILE A 248 -6.48 -5.20 16.86
C ILE A 248 -7.95 -4.86 16.62
N LEU A 249 -8.87 -5.77 16.96
CA LEU A 249 -10.31 -5.54 16.85
C LEU A 249 -10.77 -4.39 17.75
N SER A 250 -10.33 -4.36 19.00
CA SER A 250 -10.63 -3.28 19.93
C SER A 250 -10.09 -1.93 19.41
N LEU A 251 -8.89 -1.90 18.87
CA LEU A 251 -8.30 -0.68 18.28
C LEU A 251 -9.12 -0.21 17.08
N LEU A 252 -9.56 -1.12 16.20
CA LEU A 252 -10.43 -0.78 15.08
C LEU A 252 -11.76 -0.20 15.55
N GLN A 253 -12.41 -0.81 16.54
CA GLN A 253 -13.69 -0.33 17.09
C GLN A 253 -13.57 1.07 17.68
N LYS A 254 -12.53 1.33 18.47
CA LYS A 254 -12.25 2.67 19.01
C LYS A 254 -12.05 3.67 17.87
N HIS A 255 -11.22 3.31 16.88
CA HIS A 255 -10.92 4.19 15.77
C HIS A 255 -12.16 4.51 14.93
N ILE A 256 -13.01 3.51 14.62
CA ILE A 256 -14.31 3.73 13.98
C ILE A 256 -15.17 4.69 14.78
N SER A 257 -15.24 4.51 16.11
CA SER A 257 -16.03 5.40 16.96
C SER A 257 -15.54 6.85 16.90
N GLY A 258 -14.22 7.08 16.94
CA GLY A 258 -13.63 8.40 16.80
C GLY A 258 -13.94 9.04 15.45
N ILE A 259 -13.71 8.29 14.35
CA ILE A 259 -13.99 8.75 13.00
C ILE A 259 -15.48 9.07 12.82
N ALA A 260 -16.38 8.17 13.22
CA ALA A 260 -17.83 8.35 13.04
C ALA A 260 -18.36 9.60 13.76
N SER A 261 -17.79 9.94 14.92
CA SER A 261 -18.19 11.14 15.68
C SER A 261 -17.88 12.46 14.97
N LEU A 262 -17.03 12.43 13.95
CA LEU A 262 -16.54 13.62 13.22
C LEU A 262 -17.07 13.72 11.80
N GLN A 263 -18.04 12.89 11.42
CA GLN A 263 -18.71 13.01 10.14
C GLN A 263 -19.53 14.30 10.09
N SER A 264 -19.38 15.06 9.01
CA SER A 264 -20.19 16.28 8.79
C SER A 264 -21.66 15.95 8.51
N GLY A 265 -22.53 16.92 8.66
CA GLY A 265 -23.95 16.78 8.32
C GLY A 265 -24.24 16.47 6.84
N GLU A 266 -23.25 16.68 5.96
CA GLU A 266 -23.31 16.34 4.54
C GLU A 266 -22.77 14.94 4.22
N GLY A 267 -22.33 14.18 5.26
CA GLY A 267 -21.80 12.84 5.12
C GLY A 267 -20.31 12.75 4.76
N PHE A 268 -19.60 13.87 4.69
CA PHE A 268 -18.16 13.92 4.42
C PHE A 268 -17.34 14.03 5.69
N TRP A 269 -16.02 13.76 5.57
CA TRP A 269 -15.03 14.07 6.58
C TRP A 269 -14.08 15.16 6.09
N HIS A 270 -13.60 15.97 7.03
CA HIS A 270 -12.70 17.07 6.74
C HIS A 270 -11.24 16.63 6.58
N GLN A 271 -10.43 17.42 5.88
CA GLN A 271 -8.98 17.23 5.71
C GLN A 271 -8.27 17.03 7.05
N LEU A 272 -8.57 17.86 8.04
CA LEU A 272 -8.20 17.68 9.43
C LEU A 272 -9.47 17.32 10.20
N LEU A 273 -9.52 16.11 10.74
CA LEU A 273 -10.75 15.51 11.26
C LEU A 273 -11.41 16.34 12.36
N ASP A 274 -10.62 16.95 13.23
CA ASP A 274 -11.11 17.78 14.34
C ASP A 274 -11.16 19.29 14.01
N ARG A 275 -11.15 19.65 12.71
CA ARG A 275 -11.16 21.03 12.22
C ARG A 275 -12.22 21.22 11.15
N ASN A 276 -13.41 21.65 11.57
CA ASN A 276 -14.57 21.88 10.67
C ASN A 276 -14.34 23.02 9.66
N ASP A 277 -13.31 23.83 9.87
CA ASP A 277 -12.89 24.91 8.99
C ASP A 277 -11.93 24.43 7.89
N SER A 278 -11.49 23.18 7.92
CA SER A 278 -10.76 22.55 6.80
C SER A 278 -11.73 22.01 5.75
N TYR A 279 -11.26 21.83 4.51
CA TYR A 279 -12.13 21.40 3.40
C TYR A 279 -12.57 19.92 3.56
N PRO A 280 -13.77 19.53 3.03
CA PRO A 280 -14.17 18.13 2.93
C PRO A 280 -13.21 17.34 2.03
N GLU A 281 -12.73 16.20 2.50
CA GLU A 281 -11.68 15.42 1.83
C GLU A 281 -12.26 14.13 1.26
N THR A 282 -12.21 14.01 -0.08
CA THR A 282 -12.87 12.92 -0.81
C THR A 282 -12.23 11.55 -0.56
N SER A 283 -10.89 11.48 -0.51
CA SER A 283 -10.22 10.19 -0.38
C SER A 283 -10.41 9.59 1.02
N ALA A 284 -10.32 10.42 2.07
CA ALA A 284 -10.61 9.99 3.44
C ALA A 284 -12.06 9.52 3.56
N THR A 285 -13.00 10.30 3.01
CA THR A 285 -14.44 9.94 3.02
C THR A 285 -14.68 8.59 2.36
N ALA A 286 -14.09 8.33 1.20
CA ALA A 286 -14.23 7.05 0.50
C ALA A 286 -13.65 5.88 1.32
N ILE A 287 -12.45 6.05 1.90
CA ILE A 287 -11.79 5.02 2.72
C ILE A 287 -12.61 4.73 3.98
N PHE A 288 -13.05 5.76 4.71
CA PHE A 288 -13.86 5.57 5.92
C PHE A 288 -15.18 4.88 5.63
N THR A 289 -15.87 5.29 4.56
CA THR A 289 -17.12 4.65 4.13
C THR A 289 -16.91 3.18 3.84
N TYR A 290 -15.86 2.83 3.09
CA TYR A 290 -15.51 1.44 2.80
C TYR A 290 -15.22 0.65 4.07
N CYS A 291 -14.31 1.14 4.93
CA CYS A 291 -13.88 0.40 6.12
C CYS A 291 -15.00 0.24 7.15
N ILE A 292 -15.82 1.27 7.37
CA ILE A 292 -16.95 1.21 8.30
C ILE A 292 -18.00 0.21 7.76
N ALA A 293 -18.35 0.29 6.47
CA ALA A 293 -19.28 -0.66 5.87
C ALA A 293 -18.76 -2.11 5.93
N HIS A 294 -17.45 -2.30 5.71
CA HIS A 294 -16.82 -3.61 5.79
C HIS A 294 -16.83 -4.19 7.22
N ALA A 295 -16.61 -3.35 8.23
CA ALA A 295 -16.59 -3.77 9.63
C ALA A 295 -17.96 -4.15 10.21
N ILE A 296 -19.06 -3.75 9.55
CA ILE A 296 -20.43 -4.08 9.96
C ILE A 296 -20.84 -5.47 9.44
N ASN A 297 -20.27 -5.93 8.34
CA ASN A 297 -20.58 -7.22 7.70
C ASN A 297 -19.64 -8.35 8.17
#